data_1855dba195f11566dd91e56e83824168
#
_entry.id   1855dba195f11566dd91e56e83824168
#
_cell.length_a   1.000
_cell.length_b   1.000
_cell.length_c   1.000
_cell.angle_alpha   90.00
_cell.angle_beta   90.00
_cell.angle_gamma   90.00
#
_symmetry.space_group_name_H-M   'P 1'
#
loop_
_entity.id
_entity.type
_entity.pdbx_description
1 polymer ?
#
loop_
_entity_poly.entity_id
_entity_poly.type
_entity_poly.pdbx_seq_one_letter_code
_entity_poly.pdbx_strand_id
1 'polypeptide(L)'
;CEGLELQKIYKVKGVHTDIKKISTKNKNVLVFHDVLEHVVDPISVLKKFSKQQKSGDKLFLAYPNSSSFKAKILKTKWDMVAPLAHLNFFSIDSTKILLKKCGYHPHLIKESSFVVLKKLLRSIVRLPLTFLLDILHLKILCAFKRIPEIILNILDMIKGDQMHVIGIKK
;
A
#
# COMPACT_ATOMS: atom_id res chain seq x y z
N CYS A 1 3.10 -23.75 -1.61
CA CYS A 1 2.43 -22.46 -1.29
C CYS A 1 3.25 -21.75 -0.22
N GLU A 2 3.80 -20.59 -0.54
CA GLU A 2 4.68 -19.79 0.36
C GLU A 2 4.06 -19.55 1.75
N GLY A 3 2.75 -19.34 1.84
CA GLY A 3 2.07 -19.10 3.11
C GLY A 3 2.17 -20.25 4.12
N LEU A 4 2.22 -21.50 3.67
CA LEU A 4 2.38 -22.67 4.56
C LEU A 4 3.82 -22.81 5.06
N GLU A 5 4.80 -22.42 4.26
CA GLU A 5 6.20 -22.39 4.68
C GLU A 5 6.44 -21.28 5.71
N LEU A 6 5.90 -20.10 5.49
CA LEU A 6 5.96 -18.99 6.45
C LEU A 6 5.31 -19.36 7.79
N GLN A 7 4.21 -20.13 7.78
CA GLN A 7 3.59 -20.63 9.00
C GLN A 7 4.54 -21.50 9.83
N LYS A 8 5.32 -22.38 9.17
CA LYS A 8 6.31 -23.23 9.85
C LYS A 8 7.46 -22.42 10.44
N ILE A 9 7.99 -21.46 9.66
CA ILE A 9 9.14 -20.63 10.05
C ILE A 9 8.78 -19.69 11.21
N TYR A 10 7.65 -19.01 11.12
CA TYR A 10 7.27 -17.96 12.09
C TYR A 10 6.23 -18.41 13.12
N LYS A 11 5.87 -19.69 13.18
CA LYS A 11 4.85 -20.25 14.08
C LYS A 11 3.51 -19.48 14.05
N VAL A 12 3.13 -18.99 12.86
CA VAL A 12 1.88 -18.25 12.67
C VAL A 12 0.72 -19.22 12.73
N LYS A 13 -0.31 -18.88 13.52
CA LYS A 13 -1.54 -19.68 13.61
C LYS A 13 -2.50 -19.30 12.46
N GLY A 14 -2.98 -20.31 11.73
CA GLY A 14 -4.09 -20.13 10.78
C GLY A 14 -3.71 -19.40 9.50
N VAL A 15 -2.88 -20.00 8.65
CA VAL A 15 -2.70 -19.56 7.26
C VAL A 15 -3.81 -20.13 6.39
N HIS A 16 -4.56 -19.27 5.72
CA HIS A 16 -5.67 -19.64 4.85
C HIS A 16 -5.42 -19.13 3.43
N THR A 17 -5.59 -19.99 2.46
CA THR A 17 -5.48 -19.64 1.02
C THR A 17 -6.81 -19.16 0.44
N ASP A 18 -7.92 -19.37 1.14
CA ASP A 18 -9.26 -18.95 0.72
C ASP A 18 -9.85 -17.97 1.74
N ILE A 19 -10.02 -16.73 1.33
CA ILE A 19 -10.60 -15.67 2.15
C ILE A 19 -12.02 -15.98 2.65
N LYS A 20 -12.77 -16.84 1.93
CA LYS A 20 -14.12 -17.25 2.33
C LYS A 20 -14.13 -18.13 3.59
N LYS A 21 -13.03 -18.81 3.88
CA LYS A 21 -12.89 -19.70 5.04
C LYS A 21 -12.40 -18.99 6.31
N ILE A 22 -11.98 -17.73 6.20
CA ILE A 22 -11.49 -16.96 7.36
C ILE A 22 -12.67 -16.53 8.23
N SER A 23 -12.55 -16.73 9.55
CA SER A 23 -13.47 -16.23 10.57
C SER A 23 -12.77 -15.22 11.47
N THR A 24 -13.45 -14.11 11.74
CA THR A 24 -12.96 -13.03 12.61
C THR A 24 -13.76 -12.94 13.91
N LYS A 25 -14.55 -13.96 14.24
CA LYS A 25 -15.28 -14.00 15.52
C LYS A 25 -14.32 -13.82 16.70
N ASN A 26 -14.67 -12.94 17.61
CA ASN A 26 -13.85 -12.58 18.79
C ASN A 26 -12.49 -11.95 18.48
N LYS A 27 -12.35 -11.29 17.33
CA LYS A 27 -11.18 -10.49 16.96
C LYS A 27 -11.56 -9.01 16.94
N ASN A 28 -10.81 -8.20 17.69
CA ASN A 28 -11.06 -6.76 17.83
C ASN A 28 -10.40 -5.94 16.71
N VAL A 29 -9.46 -6.53 15.98
CA VAL A 29 -8.75 -5.88 14.89
C VAL A 29 -8.70 -6.81 13.69
N LEU A 30 -9.11 -6.28 12.54
CA LEU A 30 -9.00 -6.94 11.25
C LEU A 30 -8.00 -6.15 10.40
N VAL A 31 -7.03 -6.84 9.81
CA VAL A 31 -5.98 -6.23 9.01
C VAL A 31 -6.01 -6.78 7.59
N PHE A 32 -6.11 -5.90 6.62
CA PHE A 32 -5.87 -6.18 5.20
C PHE A 32 -4.68 -5.34 4.73
N HIS A 33 -3.59 -6.00 4.43
CA HIS A 33 -2.38 -5.37 3.93
C HIS A 33 -2.10 -5.94 2.55
N ASP A 34 -2.14 -5.09 1.54
CA ASP A 34 -1.97 -5.43 0.11
C ASP A 34 -2.88 -6.62 -0.31
N VAL A 35 -4.19 -6.50 -0.02
CA VAL A 35 -5.18 -7.55 -0.29
C VAL A 35 -6.36 -7.04 -1.11
N LEU A 36 -6.93 -5.88 -0.75
CA LEU A 36 -8.20 -5.43 -1.33
C LEU A 36 -8.08 -5.02 -2.80
N GLU A 37 -6.89 -4.61 -3.22
CA GLU A 37 -6.59 -4.32 -4.62
C GLU A 37 -6.64 -5.56 -5.52
N HIS A 38 -6.47 -6.76 -4.94
CA HIS A 38 -6.44 -8.03 -5.68
C HIS A 38 -7.78 -8.76 -5.68
N VAL A 39 -8.77 -8.35 -4.90
CA VAL A 39 -10.06 -9.05 -4.83
C VAL A 39 -11.05 -8.50 -5.84
N VAL A 40 -11.86 -9.38 -6.44
CA VAL A 40 -12.86 -9.01 -7.45
C VAL A 40 -13.94 -8.10 -6.85
N ASP A 41 -14.42 -8.39 -5.64
CA ASP A 41 -15.44 -7.60 -4.95
C ASP A 41 -15.02 -7.28 -3.51
N PRO A 42 -14.31 -6.17 -3.32
CA PRO A 42 -13.86 -5.73 -2.00
C PRO A 42 -15.01 -5.35 -1.06
N ILE A 43 -16.15 -4.92 -1.60
CA ILE A 43 -17.31 -4.57 -0.79
C ILE A 43 -17.90 -5.82 -0.14
N SER A 44 -18.12 -6.88 -0.89
CA SER A 44 -18.66 -8.14 -0.38
C SER A 44 -17.70 -8.77 0.65
N VAL A 45 -16.40 -8.72 0.39
CA VAL A 45 -15.38 -9.19 1.34
C VAL A 45 -15.46 -8.43 2.65
N LEU A 46 -15.41 -7.11 2.62
CA LEU A 46 -15.47 -6.29 3.84
C LEU A 46 -16.81 -6.42 4.57
N LYS A 47 -17.95 -6.49 3.86
CA LYS A 47 -19.25 -6.71 4.47
C LYS A 47 -19.32 -8.06 5.19
N LYS A 48 -18.75 -9.12 4.63
CA LYS A 48 -18.68 -10.43 5.28
C LYS A 48 -17.99 -10.33 6.64
N PHE A 49 -16.83 -9.69 6.72
CA PHE A 49 -16.09 -9.56 7.97
C PHE A 49 -16.72 -8.54 8.92
N SER A 50 -17.28 -7.45 8.39
CA SER A 50 -18.01 -6.46 9.17
C SER A 50 -19.17 -7.08 9.96
N LYS A 51 -19.89 -8.07 9.39
CA LYS A 51 -20.97 -8.79 10.09
C LYS A 51 -20.48 -9.65 11.26
N GLN A 52 -19.21 -9.98 11.31
CA GLN A 52 -18.59 -10.79 12.36
C GLN A 52 -17.97 -9.94 13.48
N GLN A 53 -17.80 -8.65 13.24
CA GLN A 53 -17.21 -7.70 14.18
C GLN A 53 -18.31 -7.00 15.00
N LYS A 54 -17.92 -6.58 16.21
CA LYS A 54 -18.76 -5.80 17.13
C LYS A 54 -18.53 -4.31 16.92
N SER A 55 -19.48 -3.49 17.36
CA SER A 55 -19.27 -2.04 17.42
C SER A 55 -18.02 -1.70 18.24
N GLY A 56 -17.21 -0.78 17.74
CA GLY A 56 -15.93 -0.40 18.33
C GLY A 56 -14.72 -1.20 17.80
N ASP A 57 -14.93 -2.37 17.17
CA ASP A 57 -13.83 -3.12 16.57
C ASP A 57 -13.17 -2.34 15.44
N LYS A 58 -11.89 -2.61 15.20
CA LYS A 58 -11.07 -1.84 14.26
C LYS A 58 -10.80 -2.62 12.98
N LEU A 59 -10.77 -1.88 11.89
CA LEU A 59 -10.33 -2.35 10.57
C LEU A 59 -9.10 -1.53 10.18
N PHE A 60 -7.99 -2.22 9.89
CA PHE A 60 -6.80 -1.61 9.30
C PHE A 60 -6.68 -2.05 7.84
N LEU A 61 -6.52 -1.09 6.94
CA LEU A 61 -6.28 -1.32 5.52
C LEU A 61 -4.97 -0.66 5.12
N ALA A 62 -4.21 -1.35 4.28
CA ALA A 62 -3.06 -0.79 3.58
C ALA A 62 -3.11 -1.25 2.13
N TYR A 63 -2.97 -0.32 1.19
CA TYR A 63 -2.97 -0.58 -0.24
C TYR A 63 -2.44 0.64 -1.03
N PRO A 64 -2.12 0.47 -2.34
CA PRO A 64 -1.68 1.54 -3.20
C PRO A 64 -2.68 2.71 -3.29
N ASN A 65 -2.17 3.94 -3.26
CA ASN A 65 -2.96 5.16 -3.30
C ASN A 65 -3.04 5.71 -4.73
N SER A 66 -4.18 5.50 -5.39
CA SER A 66 -4.41 6.04 -6.74
C SER A 66 -4.54 7.57 -6.79
N SER A 67 -4.65 8.25 -5.64
CA SER A 67 -4.60 9.70 -5.54
C SER A 67 -3.18 10.25 -5.39
N SER A 68 -2.15 9.39 -5.29
CA SER A 68 -0.75 9.79 -5.14
C SER A 68 -0.30 10.69 -6.30
N PHE A 69 0.72 11.48 -6.07
CA PHE A 69 1.27 12.35 -7.10
C PHE A 69 1.84 11.51 -8.27
N LYS A 70 2.52 10.42 -7.93
CA LYS A 70 3.10 9.48 -8.89
C LYS A 70 2.03 8.81 -9.76
N ALA A 71 0.93 8.33 -9.16
CA ALA A 71 -0.20 7.78 -9.89
C ALA A 71 -0.81 8.78 -10.89
N LYS A 72 -0.94 10.06 -10.50
CA LYS A 72 -1.49 11.11 -11.36
C LYS A 72 -0.61 11.47 -12.54
N ILE A 73 0.73 11.49 -12.35
CA ILE A 73 1.69 11.81 -13.42
C ILE A 73 1.88 10.62 -14.35
N LEU A 74 2.17 9.45 -13.79
CA LEU A 74 2.52 8.27 -14.58
C LEU A 74 1.31 7.59 -15.22
N LYS A 75 0.10 7.80 -14.66
CA LYS A 75 -1.15 7.20 -15.18
C LYS A 75 -0.98 5.69 -15.41
N THR A 76 -1.09 5.25 -16.67
CA THR A 76 -0.94 3.82 -17.06
C THR A 76 0.48 3.28 -16.90
N LYS A 77 1.49 4.16 -16.76
CA LYS A 77 2.90 3.79 -16.50
C LYS A 77 3.24 3.72 -15.00
N TRP A 78 2.26 4.00 -14.13
CA TRP A 78 2.48 3.81 -12.71
C TRP A 78 2.73 2.33 -12.39
N ASP A 79 3.77 2.05 -11.64
CA ASP A 79 4.25 0.70 -11.31
C ASP A 79 3.20 -0.18 -10.58
N MET A 80 2.20 0.46 -9.93
CA MET A 80 1.06 -0.25 -9.34
C MET A 80 -0.03 -0.60 -10.36
N VAL A 81 0.03 -0.11 -11.60
CA VAL A 81 -0.86 -0.56 -12.66
C VAL A 81 -0.33 -1.88 -13.21
N ALA A 82 -0.67 -2.96 -12.54
CA ALA A 82 -0.33 -4.32 -12.92
C ALA A 82 -1.61 -5.04 -13.38
N PRO A 83 -1.92 -5.06 -14.68
CA PRO A 83 -3.07 -5.79 -15.21
C PRO A 83 -3.05 -7.23 -14.73
N LEU A 84 -4.20 -7.78 -14.35
CA LEU A 84 -4.40 -9.11 -13.78
C LEU A 84 -4.00 -9.25 -12.29
N ALA A 85 -3.15 -8.40 -11.74
CA ALA A 85 -2.79 -8.42 -10.31
C ALA A 85 -3.64 -7.41 -9.52
N HIS A 86 -3.61 -6.13 -9.89
CA HIS A 86 -4.36 -5.08 -9.22
C HIS A 86 -5.69 -4.81 -9.96
N LEU A 87 -6.78 -5.32 -9.41
CA LEU A 87 -8.12 -5.17 -9.96
C LEU A 87 -8.82 -3.89 -9.49
N ASN A 88 -8.42 -3.35 -8.34
CA ASN A 88 -9.01 -2.17 -7.75
C ASN A 88 -7.96 -1.09 -7.44
N PHE A 89 -8.31 0.16 -7.71
CA PHE A 89 -7.49 1.32 -7.42
C PHE A 89 -8.25 2.24 -6.47
N PHE A 90 -7.71 2.39 -5.25
CA PHE A 90 -8.36 3.17 -4.20
C PHE A 90 -7.78 4.57 -4.10
N SER A 91 -8.67 5.57 -4.11
CA SER A 91 -8.38 6.94 -3.72
C SER A 91 -8.86 7.18 -2.27
N ILE A 92 -8.51 8.31 -1.68
CA ILE A 92 -9.02 8.70 -0.36
C ILE A 92 -10.54 8.71 -0.34
N ASP A 93 -11.17 9.27 -1.39
CA ASP A 93 -12.63 9.42 -1.42
C ASP A 93 -13.34 8.08 -1.66
N SER A 94 -12.83 7.25 -2.59
CA SER A 94 -13.36 5.91 -2.79
C SER A 94 -13.22 5.04 -1.54
N THR A 95 -12.12 5.20 -0.79
CA THR A 95 -11.89 4.53 0.51
C THR A 95 -12.92 4.94 1.56
N LYS A 96 -13.22 6.23 1.68
CA LYS A 96 -14.28 6.72 2.59
C LYS A 96 -15.65 6.13 2.24
N ILE A 97 -15.97 6.07 0.95
CA ILE A 97 -17.22 5.48 0.46
C ILE A 97 -17.25 3.98 0.77
N LEU A 98 -16.16 3.25 0.48
CA LEU A 98 -16.02 1.83 0.77
C LEU A 98 -16.28 1.52 2.24
N LEU A 99 -15.60 2.23 3.14
CA LEU A 99 -15.76 2.07 4.59
C LEU A 99 -17.21 2.28 5.03
N LYS A 100 -17.83 3.40 4.60
CA LYS A 100 -19.22 3.72 4.94
C LYS A 100 -20.19 2.64 4.45
N LYS A 101 -20.04 2.16 3.21
CA LYS A 101 -20.85 1.07 2.63
C LYS A 101 -20.72 -0.26 3.38
N CYS A 102 -19.57 -0.48 4.03
CA CYS A 102 -19.28 -1.70 4.78
C CYS A 102 -19.55 -1.57 6.29
N GLY A 103 -20.12 -0.46 6.75
CA GLY A 103 -20.51 -0.25 8.16
C GLY A 103 -19.34 0.15 9.06
N TYR A 104 -18.32 0.80 8.49
CA TYR A 104 -17.22 1.38 9.25
C TYR A 104 -17.25 2.91 9.18
N HIS A 105 -16.82 3.55 10.27
CA HIS A 105 -16.53 4.97 10.30
C HIS A 105 -15.04 5.17 9.99
N PRO A 106 -14.66 5.98 8.98
CA PRO A 106 -13.24 6.31 8.75
C PRO A 106 -12.72 7.14 9.92
N HIS A 107 -11.73 6.60 10.64
CA HIS A 107 -11.12 7.25 11.80
C HIS A 107 -9.81 7.95 11.43
N LEU A 108 -8.94 7.26 10.69
CA LEU A 108 -7.67 7.80 10.21
C LEU A 108 -7.46 7.34 8.77
N ILE A 109 -7.07 8.26 7.90
CA ILE A 109 -6.53 7.95 6.57
C ILE A 109 -5.22 8.70 6.46
N LYS A 110 -4.11 7.96 6.33
CA LYS A 110 -2.76 8.51 6.22
C LYS A 110 -2.12 8.01 4.94
N GLU A 111 -1.58 8.93 4.17
CA GLU A 111 -0.71 8.62 3.03
C GLU A 111 0.72 8.47 3.54
N SER A 112 1.45 7.47 3.06
CA SER A 112 2.85 7.26 3.44
C SER A 112 3.70 6.81 2.26
N SER A 113 4.93 7.30 2.21
CA SER A 113 5.96 6.93 1.23
C SER A 113 7.12 6.20 1.89
N PHE A 114 6.82 5.19 2.70
CA PHE A 114 7.85 4.52 3.50
C PHE A 114 8.99 3.91 2.66
N VAL A 115 8.69 3.46 1.46
CA VAL A 115 9.67 2.87 0.53
C VAL A 115 10.64 3.93 0.00
N VAL A 116 10.18 5.15 -0.21
CA VAL A 116 10.98 6.23 -0.79
C VAL A 116 12.02 6.74 0.18
N LEU A 117 11.66 6.93 1.46
CA LEU A 117 12.64 7.37 2.47
C LEU A 117 13.79 6.37 2.62
N LYS A 118 13.51 5.06 2.62
CA LYS A 118 14.57 4.02 2.62
C LYS A 118 15.42 4.04 1.33
N LYS A 119 14.81 4.24 0.16
CA LYS A 119 15.53 4.34 -1.11
C LYS A 119 16.38 5.63 -1.16
N LEU A 120 15.82 6.75 -0.71
CA LEU A 120 16.53 8.05 -0.65
C LEU A 120 17.73 7.96 0.29
N LEU A 121 17.56 7.44 1.51
CA LEU A 121 18.67 7.23 2.45
C LEU A 121 19.72 6.28 1.88
N ARG A 122 19.34 5.18 1.22
CA ARG A 122 20.29 4.28 0.55
C ARG A 122 21.00 4.95 -0.64
N SER A 123 20.31 5.82 -1.37
CA SER A 123 20.90 6.57 -2.49
C SER A 123 21.86 7.64 -1.98
N ILE A 124 21.52 8.34 -0.91
CA ILE A 124 22.39 9.34 -0.27
C ILE A 124 23.65 8.66 0.31
N VAL A 125 23.52 7.53 0.97
CA VAL A 125 24.65 6.78 1.56
C VAL A 125 25.55 6.16 0.49
N ARG A 126 25.04 5.85 -0.71
CA ARG A 126 25.84 5.36 -1.84
C ARG A 126 26.46 6.44 -2.73
N LEU A 127 26.10 7.71 -2.49
CA LEU A 127 26.51 8.83 -3.34
C LEU A 127 27.95 9.37 -3.17
N PRO A 128 28.68 9.20 -2.04
CA PRO A 128 29.80 10.11 -1.83
C PRO A 128 30.99 9.92 -2.80
N LEU A 129 31.29 8.74 -3.24
CA LEU A 129 32.53 8.51 -4.02
C LEU A 129 32.28 8.38 -5.52
N THR A 130 31.27 7.64 -5.94
CA THR A 130 30.96 7.46 -7.36
C THR A 130 30.40 8.73 -7.99
N PHE A 131 29.63 9.52 -7.25
CA PHE A 131 29.09 10.80 -7.73
C PHE A 131 30.17 11.87 -7.89
N LEU A 132 31.16 11.92 -6.98
CA LEU A 132 32.32 12.80 -7.11
C LEU A 132 33.19 12.40 -8.30
N LEU A 133 33.42 11.11 -8.53
CA LEU A 133 34.18 10.57 -9.66
C LEU A 133 33.41 10.71 -10.99
N ASP A 134 32.08 10.59 -11.01
CA ASP A 134 31.25 10.78 -12.21
C ASP A 134 31.14 12.27 -12.61
N ILE A 135 31.20 13.21 -11.66
CA ILE A 135 31.34 14.65 -11.94
C ILE A 135 32.72 14.97 -12.54
N LEU A 136 33.77 14.39 -12.02
CA LEU A 136 35.13 14.57 -12.53
C LEU A 136 35.37 13.96 -13.92
N HIS A 137 34.59 12.93 -14.32
CA HIS A 137 34.71 12.23 -15.59
C HIS A 137 33.59 12.55 -16.62
N LEU A 138 32.92 13.73 -16.55
CA LEU A 138 31.95 14.19 -17.56
C LEU A 138 30.83 13.22 -17.95
N LYS A 139 30.38 12.37 -17.04
CA LYS A 139 29.13 11.57 -17.24
C LYS A 139 27.87 12.28 -16.79
N ILE A 140 27.85 13.60 -16.92
CA ILE A 140 26.71 14.48 -16.58
C ILE A 140 25.41 14.07 -17.31
N LEU A 141 25.50 13.53 -18.53
CA LEU A 141 24.33 13.14 -19.33
C LEU A 141 23.51 11.98 -18.71
N CYS A 142 24.15 11.06 -18.00
CA CYS A 142 23.44 9.97 -17.34
C CYS A 142 22.73 10.39 -16.03
N ALA A 143 23.27 11.40 -15.35
CA ALA A 143 22.63 11.97 -14.16
C ALA A 143 21.33 12.72 -14.54
N PHE A 144 21.29 13.43 -15.66
CA PHE A 144 20.10 14.13 -16.16
C PHE A 144 18.91 13.19 -16.43
N LYS A 145 19.14 11.94 -16.85
CA LYS A 145 18.06 10.95 -17.05
C LYS A 145 17.40 10.49 -15.74
N ARG A 146 18.10 10.60 -14.60
CA ARG A 146 17.58 10.19 -13.27
C ARG A 146 16.92 11.32 -12.48
N ILE A 147 17.14 12.58 -12.88
CA ILE A 147 16.53 13.75 -12.22
C ILE A 147 14.99 13.66 -12.15
N PRO A 148 14.27 13.30 -13.25
CA PRO A 148 12.81 13.15 -13.16
C PRO A 148 12.37 12.10 -12.16
N GLU A 149 13.09 10.99 -12.05
CA GLU A 149 12.78 9.92 -11.09
C GLU A 149 13.04 10.36 -9.64
N ILE A 150 14.10 11.10 -9.39
CA ILE A 150 14.43 11.68 -8.09
C ILE A 150 13.35 12.70 -7.69
N ILE A 151 12.96 13.59 -8.60
CA ILE A 151 11.89 14.58 -8.34
C ILE A 151 10.56 13.88 -8.07
N LEU A 152 10.18 12.87 -8.86
CA LEU A 152 8.97 12.09 -8.63
C LEU A 152 9.00 11.40 -7.27
N ASN A 153 10.14 10.86 -6.85
CA ASN A 153 10.29 10.22 -5.55
C ASN A 153 10.19 11.24 -4.40
N ILE A 154 10.71 12.47 -4.57
CA ILE A 154 10.56 13.56 -3.59
C ILE A 154 9.10 14.00 -3.50
N LEU A 155 8.40 14.11 -4.61
CA LEU A 155 6.99 14.48 -4.65
C LEU A 155 6.09 13.40 -4.03
N ASP A 156 6.46 12.13 -4.14
CA ASP A 156 5.78 11.03 -3.43
C ASP A 156 5.99 11.08 -1.90
N MET A 157 7.06 11.71 -1.41
CA MET A 157 7.20 11.97 0.04
C MET A 157 6.13 12.94 0.55
N ILE A 158 5.64 13.82 -0.31
CA ILE A 158 4.60 14.81 0.05
C ILE A 158 3.21 14.16 0.00
N LYS A 159 2.96 13.28 -0.96
CA LYS A 159 1.69 12.58 -1.13
C LYS A 159 1.94 11.10 -1.47
N GLY A 160 2.05 10.30 -0.44
CA GLY A 160 2.55 8.93 -0.48
C GLY A 160 1.82 7.98 -1.42
N ASP A 161 2.59 7.05 -1.95
CA ASP A 161 2.15 5.99 -2.86
C ASP A 161 1.30 4.92 -2.16
N GLN A 162 1.44 4.81 -0.83
CA GLN A 162 0.65 3.91 -0.01
C GLN A 162 -0.33 4.66 0.88
N MET A 163 -1.49 4.09 1.07
CA MET A 163 -2.52 4.60 1.95
C MET A 163 -2.76 3.62 3.10
N HIS A 164 -2.71 4.15 4.32
CA HIS A 164 -2.98 3.43 5.55
C HIS A 164 -4.28 3.97 6.14
N VAL A 165 -5.21 3.09 6.43
CA VAL A 165 -6.56 3.45 6.81
C VAL A 165 -6.96 2.73 8.08
N ILE A 166 -7.55 3.45 9.02
CA ILE A 166 -8.20 2.89 10.19
C ILE A 166 -9.69 3.20 10.12
N GLY A 167 -10.50 2.16 10.07
CA GLY A 167 -11.94 2.22 10.20
C GLY A 167 -12.38 1.68 11.56
N ILE A 168 -13.40 2.28 12.16
CA ILE A 168 -14.04 1.79 13.39
C ILE A 168 -15.41 1.26 13.02
N LYS A 169 -15.73 0.04 13.47
CA LYS A 169 -17.03 -0.59 13.26
C LYS A 169 -18.12 0.21 13.99
N LYS A 170 -19.20 0.54 13.28
CA LYS A 170 -20.38 1.15 13.84
C LYS A 170 -21.21 0.15 14.65
#